data_a587da34d9ee2f8ec7e418e74ef4d780
#
_entry.id   a587da34d9ee2f8ec7e418e74ef4d780
#
_cell.length_a   1.000
_cell.length_b   1.000
_cell.length_c   1.000
_cell.angle_alpha   90.00
_cell.angle_beta   90.00
_cell.angle_gamma   90.00
#
_symmetry.space_group_name_H-M   'P 1'
#
loop_
_entity.id
_entity.type
_entity.pdbx_description
1 polymer ?
#
loop_
_entity_poly.entity_id
_entity_poly.type
_entity_poly.pdbx_seq_one_letter_code
_entity_poly.pdbx_strand_id
1 'polypeptide(L)'
;MDNPGFNSVFRDEFCGLITSKQSLGFKYKAETAAFRRIDLFFCQHQVTEKRISKELCDHWCQKRSYESAANHAHRISSLRVFCKYLNSMGIPAYIPPHGLTRHPEKYDAHIYTPDELERFFTAVDASRSVPSECPYRALVMPVFFRILYTSGMRVSELRLAKIRDVDLANGYIRVLSGKNQKDRLVPIHPDLVSRCVELKDQIHSSSSENEFFFMVRPGREMTLQNLYHNFRRYLDKAGIPHTGRGPRIHDFRHTYCVNLLLKWSEEGKDLLAYLPYMRTMLGHESFEETAYYLKLTSAAFPFIREHLEAAFPDIIQEVAFHEHEFY
;
A
#
# COMPACT_ATOMS: atom_id res chain seq x y z
N MET A 1 -4.85 -25.93 -12.20
CA MET A 1 -3.98 -24.75 -12.12
C MET A 1 -4.33 -23.85 -13.28
N ASP A 2 -4.88 -22.66 -13.00
CA ASP A 2 -5.26 -21.73 -14.06
C ASP A 2 -4.01 -21.34 -14.85
N ASN A 3 -4.09 -21.56 -16.17
CA ASN A 3 -3.04 -21.17 -17.11
C ASN A 3 -2.83 -19.65 -17.01
N PRO A 4 -1.68 -19.15 -16.57
CA PRO A 4 -1.48 -17.72 -16.33
C PRO A 4 -1.45 -16.87 -17.62
N GLY A 5 -1.76 -17.46 -18.79
CA GLY A 5 -1.94 -16.74 -20.06
C GLY A 5 -0.66 -16.22 -20.68
N PHE A 6 0.45 -16.96 -20.56
CA PHE A 6 1.70 -16.71 -21.27
C PHE A 6 1.72 -17.45 -22.62
N ASN A 7 2.24 -16.81 -23.67
CA ASN A 7 2.21 -17.30 -25.04
C ASN A 7 3.58 -17.30 -25.76
N SER A 8 4.62 -16.67 -25.17
CA SER A 8 5.97 -16.66 -25.77
C SER A 8 6.69 -17.99 -25.55
N VAL A 9 7.86 -18.12 -26.18
CA VAL A 9 8.78 -19.25 -26.00
C VAL A 9 9.21 -19.46 -24.53
N PHE A 10 9.04 -18.46 -23.67
CA PHE A 10 9.39 -18.48 -22.24
C PHE A 10 8.20 -18.80 -21.33
N ARG A 11 7.09 -19.30 -21.85
CA ARG A 11 5.89 -19.62 -21.09
C ARG A 11 6.18 -20.45 -19.84
N ASP A 12 6.96 -21.52 -20.00
CA ASP A 12 7.22 -22.46 -18.91
C ASP A 12 8.11 -21.84 -17.83
N GLU A 13 9.04 -20.99 -18.23
CA GLU A 13 9.95 -20.28 -17.34
C GLU A 13 9.20 -19.21 -16.52
N PHE A 14 8.26 -18.48 -17.12
CA PHE A 14 7.38 -17.58 -16.38
C PHE A 14 6.54 -18.32 -15.36
N CYS A 15 5.92 -19.43 -15.76
CA CYS A 15 5.15 -20.27 -14.85
C CYS A 15 6.01 -20.82 -13.72
N GLY A 16 7.21 -21.33 -14.02
CA GLY A 16 8.14 -21.87 -13.06
C GLY A 16 8.59 -20.83 -12.02
N LEU A 17 8.95 -19.62 -12.47
CA LEU A 17 9.31 -18.52 -11.58
C LEU A 17 8.17 -18.15 -10.64
N ILE A 18 6.96 -18.00 -11.17
CA ILE A 18 5.77 -17.62 -10.39
C ILE A 18 5.46 -18.71 -9.36
N THR A 19 5.44 -19.97 -9.79
CA THR A 19 5.18 -21.13 -8.89
C THR A 19 6.23 -21.20 -7.79
N SER A 20 7.51 -21.04 -8.11
CA SER A 20 8.60 -21.00 -7.14
C SER A 20 8.42 -19.90 -6.09
N LYS A 21 8.02 -18.68 -6.52
CA LYS A 21 7.77 -17.57 -5.59
C LYS A 21 6.52 -17.81 -4.74
N GLN A 22 5.46 -18.36 -5.33
CA GLN A 22 4.23 -18.67 -4.59
C GLN A 22 4.43 -19.81 -3.57
N SER A 23 5.25 -20.81 -3.86
CA SER A 23 5.59 -21.87 -2.90
C SER A 23 6.39 -21.34 -1.69
N LEU A 24 7.09 -20.21 -1.85
CA LEU A 24 7.73 -19.48 -0.76
C LEU A 24 6.78 -18.54 -0.01
N GLY A 25 5.47 -18.58 -0.32
CA GLY A 25 4.44 -17.78 0.35
C GLY A 25 4.18 -16.38 -0.22
N PHE A 26 4.86 -15.97 -1.29
CA PHE A 26 4.59 -14.69 -1.94
C PHE A 26 3.30 -14.73 -2.76
N LYS A 27 2.45 -13.71 -2.65
CA LYS A 27 1.21 -13.62 -3.48
C LYS A 27 1.51 -13.43 -4.97
N TYR A 28 2.55 -12.75 -5.32
CA TYR A 28 3.16 -12.53 -6.64
C TYR A 28 2.18 -12.14 -7.77
N LYS A 29 1.07 -11.47 -7.43
CA LYS A 29 0.02 -11.09 -8.39
C LYS A 29 0.43 -9.91 -9.27
N ALA A 30 1.05 -8.89 -8.70
CA ALA A 30 1.50 -7.70 -9.43
C ALA A 30 2.64 -8.05 -10.39
N GLU A 31 3.58 -8.88 -9.92
CA GLU A 31 4.71 -9.38 -10.69
C GLU A 31 4.23 -10.26 -11.85
N THR A 32 3.23 -11.11 -11.63
CA THR A 32 2.59 -11.90 -12.69
C THR A 32 2.00 -10.99 -13.78
N ALA A 33 1.36 -9.89 -13.40
CA ALA A 33 0.85 -8.91 -14.36
C ALA A 33 1.98 -8.18 -15.11
N ALA A 34 3.12 -7.93 -14.47
CA ALA A 34 4.31 -7.38 -15.12
C ALA A 34 4.92 -8.38 -16.11
N PHE A 35 5.02 -9.65 -15.73
CA PHE A 35 5.53 -10.72 -16.59
C PHE A 35 4.63 -10.96 -17.83
N ARG A 36 3.31 -10.85 -17.70
CA ARG A 36 2.43 -10.90 -18.88
C ARG A 36 2.73 -9.81 -19.91
N ARG A 37 3.13 -8.63 -19.46
CA ARG A 37 3.54 -7.54 -20.36
C ARG A 37 4.88 -7.83 -21.04
N ILE A 38 5.81 -8.49 -20.36
CA ILE A 38 7.08 -8.95 -20.92
C ILE A 38 6.83 -10.06 -21.93
N ASP A 39 5.99 -11.03 -21.60
CA ASP A 39 5.59 -12.12 -22.49
C ASP A 39 4.96 -11.61 -23.79
N LEU A 40 4.02 -10.68 -23.69
CA LEU A 40 3.40 -10.03 -24.84
C LEU A 40 4.45 -9.30 -25.70
N PHE A 41 5.41 -8.62 -25.08
CA PHE A 41 6.51 -7.98 -25.80
C PHE A 41 7.37 -9.00 -26.57
N PHE A 42 7.69 -10.14 -25.96
CA PHE A 42 8.42 -11.20 -26.66
C PHE A 42 7.63 -11.78 -27.84
N CYS A 43 6.33 -11.97 -27.69
CA CYS A 43 5.47 -12.38 -28.80
C CYS A 43 5.46 -11.35 -29.94
N GLN A 44 5.32 -10.06 -29.63
CA GLN A 44 5.32 -8.97 -30.61
C GLN A 44 6.65 -8.86 -31.39
N HIS A 45 7.77 -9.22 -30.75
CA HIS A 45 9.10 -9.22 -31.37
C HIS A 45 9.48 -10.58 -31.95
N GLN A 46 8.51 -11.50 -32.06
CA GLN A 46 8.70 -12.82 -32.66
C GLN A 46 9.91 -13.59 -32.10
N VAL A 47 10.10 -13.51 -30.78
CA VAL A 47 11.19 -14.23 -30.11
C VAL A 47 10.88 -15.73 -30.17
N THR A 48 11.67 -16.49 -30.94
CA THR A 48 11.51 -17.94 -31.14
C THR A 48 12.56 -18.77 -30.39
N GLU A 49 13.70 -18.16 -30.05
CA GLU A 49 14.78 -18.83 -29.33
C GLU A 49 14.71 -18.53 -27.83
N LYS A 50 15.06 -19.53 -27.01
CA LYS A 50 15.22 -19.38 -25.56
C LYS A 50 16.50 -18.61 -25.22
N ARG A 51 16.58 -17.37 -25.68
CA ARG A 51 17.69 -16.43 -25.43
C ARG A 51 17.15 -15.00 -25.37
N ILE A 52 17.63 -14.22 -24.41
CA ILE A 52 17.35 -12.77 -24.38
C ILE A 52 18.62 -12.02 -24.71
N SER A 53 18.63 -11.36 -25.87
CA SER A 53 19.78 -10.57 -26.34
C SER A 53 19.82 -9.19 -25.64
N LYS A 54 20.98 -8.53 -25.77
CA LYS A 54 21.14 -7.15 -25.29
C LYS A 54 20.21 -6.20 -26.03
N GLU A 55 20.12 -6.33 -27.35
CA GLU A 55 19.27 -5.48 -28.20
C GLU A 55 17.80 -5.56 -27.81
N LEU A 56 17.30 -6.76 -27.52
CA LEU A 56 15.94 -6.97 -27.04
C LEU A 56 15.69 -6.32 -25.69
N CYS A 57 16.67 -6.44 -24.78
CA CYS A 57 16.62 -5.75 -23.48
C CYS A 57 16.67 -4.23 -23.64
N ASP A 58 17.56 -3.71 -24.48
CA ASP A 58 17.69 -2.28 -24.72
C ASP A 58 16.37 -1.70 -25.28
N HIS A 59 15.70 -2.42 -26.18
CA HIS A 59 14.39 -2.02 -26.70
C HIS A 59 13.31 -2.02 -25.60
N TRP A 60 13.26 -3.05 -24.74
CA TRP A 60 12.34 -3.06 -23.60
C TRP A 60 12.64 -1.91 -22.64
N CYS A 61 13.89 -1.59 -22.39
CA CYS A 61 14.33 -0.58 -21.43
C CYS A 61 14.15 0.87 -21.93
N GLN A 62 13.82 1.12 -23.20
CA GLN A 62 13.52 2.47 -23.68
C GLN A 62 12.33 3.07 -22.95
N LYS A 63 12.48 4.30 -22.44
CA LYS A 63 11.40 5.01 -21.75
C LYS A 63 10.28 5.37 -22.72
N ARG A 64 9.05 5.05 -22.35
CA ARG A 64 7.84 5.42 -23.11
C ARG A 64 7.43 6.85 -22.78
N SER A 65 6.87 7.59 -23.75
CA SER A 65 6.50 9.01 -23.59
C SER A 65 5.46 9.24 -22.47
N TYR A 66 4.56 8.27 -22.26
CA TYR A 66 3.48 8.33 -21.28
C TYR A 66 3.83 7.65 -19.94
N GLU A 67 5.07 7.17 -19.77
CA GLU A 67 5.47 6.36 -18.62
C GLU A 67 6.11 7.23 -17.53
N SER A 68 5.66 7.09 -16.29
CA SER A 68 6.32 7.71 -15.14
C SER A 68 7.71 7.08 -14.89
N ALA A 69 8.61 7.82 -14.23
CA ALA A 69 9.92 7.30 -13.88
C ALA A 69 9.84 6.04 -13.00
N ALA A 70 8.88 6.00 -12.07
CA ALA A 70 8.64 4.85 -11.19
C ALA A 70 8.18 3.61 -11.99
N ASN A 71 7.22 3.77 -12.91
CA ASN A 71 6.75 2.67 -13.75
C ASN A 71 7.86 2.16 -14.67
N HIS A 72 8.69 3.06 -15.22
CA HIS A 72 9.85 2.70 -16.03
C HIS A 72 10.84 1.85 -15.23
N ALA A 73 11.21 2.31 -14.01
CA ALA A 73 12.10 1.57 -13.12
C ALA A 73 11.53 0.20 -12.75
N HIS A 74 10.25 0.12 -12.40
CA HIS A 74 9.58 -1.14 -12.06
C HIS A 74 9.57 -2.11 -13.24
N ARG A 75 9.29 -1.64 -14.45
CA ARG A 75 9.27 -2.44 -15.68
C ARG A 75 10.63 -3.06 -15.97
N ILE A 76 11.73 -2.29 -15.82
CA ILE A 76 13.09 -2.78 -16.00
C ILE A 76 13.47 -3.76 -14.89
N SER A 77 13.08 -3.48 -13.64
CA SER A 77 13.33 -4.38 -12.52
C SER A 77 12.67 -5.73 -12.72
N SER A 78 11.42 -5.76 -13.21
CA SER A 78 10.72 -7.01 -13.50
C SER A 78 11.44 -7.84 -14.58
N LEU A 79 11.92 -7.21 -15.66
CA LEU A 79 12.73 -7.92 -16.66
C LEU A 79 14.04 -8.44 -16.06
N ARG A 80 14.71 -7.64 -15.25
CA ARG A 80 15.97 -8.04 -14.58
C ARG A 80 15.78 -9.28 -13.70
N VAL A 81 14.68 -9.33 -12.93
CA VAL A 81 14.34 -10.52 -12.12
C VAL A 81 14.16 -11.74 -13.01
N PHE A 82 13.46 -11.61 -14.12
CA PHE A 82 13.25 -12.71 -15.05
C PHE A 82 14.54 -13.15 -15.72
N CYS A 83 15.39 -12.24 -16.20
CA CYS A 83 16.69 -12.58 -16.80
C CYS A 83 17.62 -13.28 -15.80
N LYS A 84 17.64 -12.86 -14.53
CA LYS A 84 18.40 -13.56 -13.48
C LYS A 84 17.91 -14.99 -13.28
N TYR A 85 16.60 -15.19 -13.27
CA TYR A 85 16.00 -16.51 -13.17
C TYR A 85 16.39 -17.40 -14.36
N LEU A 86 16.27 -16.89 -15.59
CA LEU A 86 16.69 -17.62 -16.80
C LEU A 86 18.17 -18.07 -16.74
N ASN A 87 19.06 -17.16 -16.34
CA ASN A 87 20.48 -17.49 -16.21
C ASN A 87 20.72 -18.56 -15.13
N SER A 88 19.94 -18.56 -14.05
CA SER A 88 20.02 -19.62 -13.03
C SER A 88 19.56 -20.99 -13.54
N MET A 89 18.76 -21.00 -14.60
CA MET A 89 18.29 -22.21 -15.29
C MET A 89 19.20 -22.59 -16.48
N GLY A 90 20.33 -21.90 -16.70
CA GLY A 90 21.24 -22.14 -17.81
C GLY A 90 20.77 -21.57 -19.14
N ILE A 91 19.71 -20.75 -19.16
CA ILE A 91 19.19 -20.09 -20.37
C ILE A 91 19.84 -18.71 -20.50
N PRO A 92 20.57 -18.43 -21.61
CA PRO A 92 21.30 -17.19 -21.76
C PRO A 92 20.36 -15.97 -21.81
N ALA A 93 20.52 -15.05 -20.88
CA ALA A 93 19.74 -13.81 -20.86
C ALA A 93 20.62 -12.62 -20.42
N TYR A 94 20.62 -11.58 -21.23
CA TYR A 94 21.28 -10.34 -20.87
C TYR A 94 20.52 -9.67 -19.71
N ILE A 95 21.24 -9.32 -18.66
CA ILE A 95 20.65 -8.64 -17.49
C ILE A 95 20.81 -7.12 -17.67
N PRO A 96 19.71 -6.36 -17.77
CA PRO A 96 19.80 -4.90 -17.82
C PRO A 96 20.58 -4.31 -16.64
N PRO A 97 21.55 -3.41 -16.84
CA PRO A 97 22.34 -2.85 -15.76
C PRO A 97 21.50 -1.98 -14.82
N HIS A 98 22.01 -1.78 -13.60
CA HIS A 98 21.45 -0.79 -12.68
C HIS A 98 21.72 0.63 -13.20
N GLY A 99 20.92 1.61 -12.78
CA GLY A 99 21.13 3.02 -13.15
C GLY A 99 20.55 3.47 -14.49
N LEU A 100 19.86 2.59 -15.25
CA LEU A 100 19.18 2.96 -16.50
C LEU A 100 18.02 3.93 -16.33
N THR A 101 17.52 4.10 -15.13
CA THR A 101 16.41 4.98 -14.82
C THR A 101 16.85 6.11 -13.90
N ARG A 102 16.30 7.30 -14.12
CA ARG A 102 16.40 8.35 -13.11
C ARG A 102 15.66 7.86 -11.87
N HIS A 103 16.24 8.09 -10.69
CA HIS A 103 15.51 7.86 -9.45
C HIS A 103 14.19 8.64 -9.51
N PRO A 104 13.04 7.99 -9.25
CA PRO A 104 11.80 8.74 -9.13
C PRO A 104 11.98 9.80 -8.04
N GLU A 105 11.47 10.99 -8.30
CA GLU A 105 11.45 12.02 -7.25
C GLU A 105 10.71 11.46 -6.04
N LYS A 106 11.33 11.60 -4.88
CA LYS A 106 10.78 11.11 -3.62
C LYS A 106 9.46 11.83 -3.34
N TYR A 107 8.44 11.07 -3.01
CA TYR A 107 7.18 11.62 -2.54
C TYR A 107 7.34 12.06 -1.09
N ASP A 108 7.11 13.34 -0.82
CA ASP A 108 7.03 13.83 0.55
C ASP A 108 5.60 13.57 1.07
N ALA A 109 5.50 12.76 2.13
CA ALA A 109 4.22 12.41 2.70
C ALA A 109 3.49 13.67 3.19
N HIS A 110 2.21 13.79 2.86
CA HIS A 110 1.37 14.86 3.36
C HIS A 110 0.90 14.55 4.79
N ILE A 111 1.26 15.42 5.72
CA ILE A 111 0.78 15.33 7.11
C ILE A 111 -0.43 16.26 7.23
N TYR A 112 -1.60 15.65 7.41
CA TYR A 112 -2.85 16.42 7.51
C TYR A 112 -2.87 17.29 8.78
N THR A 113 -3.24 18.54 8.60
CA THR A 113 -3.54 19.44 9.73
C THR A 113 -4.90 19.09 10.35
N PRO A 114 -5.16 19.50 11.61
CA PRO A 114 -6.47 19.32 12.22
C PRO A 114 -7.64 19.92 11.41
N ASP A 115 -7.44 21.10 10.83
CA ASP A 115 -8.43 21.77 9.96
C ASP A 115 -8.69 20.97 8.67
N GLU A 116 -7.64 20.45 8.01
CA GLU A 116 -7.81 19.60 6.84
C GLU A 116 -8.57 18.32 7.17
N LEU A 117 -8.27 17.68 8.32
CA LEU A 117 -8.99 16.49 8.79
C LEU A 117 -10.47 16.79 9.05
N GLU A 118 -10.79 17.90 9.72
CA GLU A 118 -12.17 18.31 9.97
C GLU A 118 -12.94 18.53 8.67
N ARG A 119 -12.38 19.30 7.74
CA ARG A 119 -12.98 19.53 6.43
C ARG A 119 -13.14 18.24 5.61
N PHE A 120 -12.11 17.37 5.64
CA PHE A 120 -12.16 16.07 4.96
C PHE A 120 -13.28 15.20 5.53
N PHE A 121 -13.34 15.02 6.85
CA PHE A 121 -14.37 14.18 7.47
C PHE A 121 -15.78 14.77 7.32
N THR A 122 -15.93 16.08 7.33
CA THR A 122 -17.20 16.75 6.97
C THR A 122 -17.63 16.39 5.55
N ALA A 123 -16.70 16.42 4.60
CA ALA A 123 -16.99 16.04 3.21
C ALA A 123 -17.31 14.53 3.06
N VAL A 124 -16.69 13.69 3.87
CA VAL A 124 -16.98 12.25 3.92
C VAL A 124 -18.36 11.97 4.52
N ASP A 125 -18.72 12.64 5.61
CA ASP A 125 -20.02 12.49 6.27
C ASP A 125 -21.17 12.96 5.37
N ALA A 126 -20.93 13.94 4.49
CA ALA A 126 -21.86 14.37 3.45
C ALA A 126 -21.96 13.39 2.26
N SER A 127 -21.42 12.17 2.39
CA SER A 127 -21.52 11.14 1.36
C SER A 127 -22.97 10.76 1.08
N ARG A 128 -23.26 10.51 -0.19
CA ARG A 128 -24.59 10.03 -0.61
C ARG A 128 -24.47 8.62 -1.21
N SER A 129 -25.40 7.78 -0.83
CA SER A 129 -25.59 6.47 -1.47
C SER A 129 -26.29 6.61 -2.81
N VAL A 130 -25.99 5.70 -3.73
CA VAL A 130 -26.71 5.53 -4.98
C VAL A 130 -27.31 4.12 -4.96
N PRO A 131 -28.64 3.97 -4.83
CA PRO A 131 -29.27 2.66 -4.58
C PRO A 131 -28.87 1.58 -5.59
N SER A 132 -28.77 1.91 -6.87
CA SER A 132 -28.44 0.98 -7.94
C SER A 132 -26.95 0.59 -8.01
N GLU A 133 -26.05 1.46 -7.51
CA GLU A 133 -24.59 1.30 -7.70
C GLU A 133 -23.84 1.04 -6.39
N CYS A 134 -24.12 1.83 -5.37
CA CYS A 134 -23.40 1.80 -4.09
C CYS A 134 -24.33 2.19 -2.93
N PRO A 135 -25.29 1.31 -2.60
CA PRO A 135 -26.33 1.58 -1.60
C PRO A 135 -25.78 1.87 -0.21
N TYR A 136 -24.62 1.35 0.15
CA TYR A 136 -24.05 1.47 1.50
C TYR A 136 -22.94 2.53 1.61
N ARG A 137 -22.68 3.32 0.57
CA ARG A 137 -21.58 4.30 0.56
C ARG A 137 -21.67 5.30 1.71
N ALA A 138 -22.84 5.87 1.94
CA ALA A 138 -23.06 6.88 2.99
C ALA A 138 -22.81 6.33 4.40
N LEU A 139 -23.03 5.04 4.61
CA LEU A 139 -22.80 4.36 5.88
C LEU A 139 -21.35 3.95 6.06
N VAL A 140 -20.76 3.37 5.01
CA VAL A 140 -19.44 2.72 5.07
C VAL A 140 -18.30 3.74 5.05
N MET A 141 -18.33 4.74 4.16
CA MET A 141 -17.18 5.63 3.95
C MET A 141 -16.80 6.45 5.20
N PRO A 142 -17.75 6.99 5.99
CA PRO A 142 -17.41 7.72 7.22
C PRO A 142 -16.68 6.87 8.25
N VAL A 143 -17.06 5.62 8.42
CA VAL A 143 -16.43 4.69 9.35
C VAL A 143 -15.09 4.23 8.82
N PHE A 144 -15.03 3.85 7.54
CA PHE A 144 -13.83 3.33 6.88
C PHE A 144 -12.65 4.31 6.94
N PHE A 145 -12.85 5.58 6.55
CA PHE A 145 -11.76 6.56 6.55
C PHE A 145 -11.33 6.96 7.97
N ARG A 146 -12.26 6.99 8.94
CA ARG A 146 -11.89 7.23 10.34
C ARG A 146 -11.04 6.10 10.91
N ILE A 147 -11.38 4.84 10.63
CA ILE A 147 -10.55 3.71 11.06
C ILE A 147 -9.16 3.80 10.42
N LEU A 148 -9.04 4.08 9.12
CA LEU A 148 -7.73 4.27 8.49
C LEU A 148 -6.89 5.33 9.20
N TYR A 149 -7.49 6.48 9.51
CA TYR A 149 -6.81 7.58 10.18
C TYR A 149 -6.42 7.23 11.61
N THR A 150 -7.31 6.61 12.39
CA THR A 150 -7.09 6.38 13.84
C THR A 150 -6.32 5.10 14.17
N SER A 151 -6.12 4.21 13.20
CA SER A 151 -5.43 2.93 13.41
C SER A 151 -4.11 2.79 12.66
N GLY A 152 -3.87 3.64 11.66
CA GLY A 152 -2.72 3.50 10.78
C GLY A 152 -2.70 2.22 9.95
N MET A 153 -3.83 1.51 9.78
CA MET A 153 -3.92 0.33 8.93
C MET A 153 -3.60 0.63 7.46
N ARG A 154 -3.10 -0.36 6.73
CA ARG A 154 -3.02 -0.25 5.26
C ARG A 154 -4.43 -0.31 4.66
N VAL A 155 -4.67 0.47 3.62
CA VAL A 155 -5.98 0.51 2.94
C VAL A 155 -6.41 -0.88 2.44
N SER A 156 -5.45 -1.69 1.98
CA SER A 156 -5.72 -3.06 1.52
C SER A 156 -6.10 -4.02 2.65
N GLU A 157 -5.60 -3.80 3.86
CA GLU A 157 -5.94 -4.61 5.03
C GLU A 157 -7.39 -4.32 5.46
N LEU A 158 -7.73 -3.05 5.61
CA LEU A 158 -9.06 -2.66 6.06
C LEU A 158 -10.15 -3.00 5.02
N ARG A 159 -9.93 -2.70 3.73
CA ARG A 159 -10.94 -2.98 2.69
C ARG A 159 -11.22 -4.47 2.48
N LEU A 160 -10.27 -5.34 2.84
CA LEU A 160 -10.39 -6.80 2.69
C LEU A 160 -10.77 -7.48 4.01
N ALA A 161 -10.93 -6.73 5.10
CA ALA A 161 -11.39 -7.28 6.38
C ALA A 161 -12.77 -7.90 6.23
N LYS A 162 -12.92 -9.14 6.69
CA LYS A 162 -14.17 -9.88 6.68
C LYS A 162 -14.91 -9.67 8.00
N ILE A 163 -16.19 -10.00 8.03
CA ILE A 163 -17.02 -9.88 9.25
C ILE A 163 -16.36 -10.63 10.41
N ARG A 164 -15.89 -11.86 10.18
CA ARG A 164 -15.18 -12.67 11.18
C ARG A 164 -13.88 -12.08 11.72
N ASP A 165 -13.29 -11.13 10.97
CA ASP A 165 -12.02 -10.49 11.33
C ASP A 165 -12.25 -9.25 12.23
N VAL A 166 -13.49 -8.77 12.37
CA VAL A 166 -13.86 -7.58 13.12
C VAL A 166 -14.55 -8.01 14.43
N ASP A 167 -13.79 -7.98 15.51
CA ASP A 167 -14.28 -8.30 16.84
C ASP A 167 -14.78 -7.04 17.54
N LEU A 168 -16.08 -6.78 17.45
CA LEU A 168 -16.71 -5.59 18.02
C LEU A 168 -16.90 -5.71 19.52
N ALA A 169 -16.94 -6.93 20.08
CA ALA A 169 -17.06 -7.13 21.53
C ALA A 169 -15.77 -6.74 22.26
N ASN A 170 -14.62 -7.02 21.64
CA ASN A 170 -13.31 -6.70 22.20
C ASN A 170 -12.66 -5.46 21.55
N GLY A 171 -13.28 -4.85 20.54
CA GLY A 171 -12.85 -3.60 19.91
C GLY A 171 -11.58 -3.69 19.09
N TYR A 172 -11.38 -4.73 18.29
CA TYR A 172 -10.23 -4.85 17.41
C TYR A 172 -10.56 -5.46 16.03
N ILE A 173 -9.69 -5.21 15.08
CA ILE A 173 -9.66 -5.87 13.77
C ILE A 173 -8.46 -6.81 13.73
N ARG A 174 -8.70 -8.08 13.37
CA ARG A 174 -7.66 -9.07 13.14
C ARG A 174 -7.15 -8.94 11.69
N VAL A 175 -5.90 -8.58 11.52
CA VAL A 175 -5.23 -8.56 10.23
C VAL A 175 -4.53 -9.90 10.03
N LEU A 176 -5.11 -10.75 9.19
CA LEU A 176 -4.55 -12.06 8.85
C LEU A 176 -3.69 -11.95 7.60
N SER A 177 -2.55 -12.62 7.60
CA SER A 177 -1.63 -12.66 6.45
C SER A 177 -1.31 -11.27 5.91
N GLY A 178 -1.01 -10.33 6.78
CA GLY A 178 -0.48 -9.02 6.41
C GLY A 178 0.70 -9.15 5.44
N LYS A 179 1.31 -8.06 5.02
CA LYS A 179 2.58 -8.12 4.30
C LYS A 179 3.52 -8.99 5.15
N ASN A 180 4.05 -10.10 4.57
CA ASN A 180 4.93 -11.09 5.23
C ASN A 180 4.29 -12.07 6.23
N GLN A 181 3.02 -12.39 6.07
CA GLN A 181 2.32 -13.44 6.82
C GLN A 181 2.32 -13.26 8.36
N LYS A 182 2.53 -12.04 8.85
CA LYS A 182 2.41 -11.75 10.28
C LYS A 182 1.00 -11.29 10.60
N ASP A 183 0.34 -12.05 11.45
CA ASP A 183 -0.96 -11.70 11.99
C ASP A 183 -0.78 -10.67 13.11
N ARG A 184 -1.73 -9.72 13.19
CA ARG A 184 -1.80 -8.76 14.29
C ARG A 184 -3.21 -8.33 14.60
N LEU A 185 -3.42 -7.88 15.83
CA LEU A 185 -4.65 -7.24 16.24
C LEU A 185 -4.48 -5.72 16.18
N VAL A 186 -5.43 -5.04 15.58
CA VAL A 186 -5.45 -3.58 15.47
C VAL A 186 -6.64 -3.05 16.28
N PRO A 187 -6.41 -2.31 17.38
CA PRO A 187 -7.50 -1.80 18.20
C PRO A 187 -8.29 -0.74 17.42
N ILE A 188 -9.60 -0.72 17.68
CA ILE A 188 -10.54 0.29 17.17
C ILE A 188 -10.88 1.24 18.31
N HIS A 189 -10.89 2.55 18.04
CA HIS A 189 -11.33 3.53 19.05
C HIS A 189 -12.78 3.23 19.50
N PRO A 190 -13.13 3.34 20.81
CA PRO A 190 -14.45 2.99 21.30
C PRO A 190 -15.62 3.63 20.54
N ASP A 191 -15.53 4.91 20.20
CA ASP A 191 -16.56 5.61 19.41
C ASP A 191 -16.76 5.00 18.03
N LEU A 192 -15.69 4.45 17.42
CA LEU A 192 -15.77 3.78 16.14
C LEU A 192 -16.29 2.35 16.25
N VAL A 193 -16.12 1.70 17.41
CA VAL A 193 -16.74 0.40 17.69
C VAL A 193 -18.26 0.55 17.63
N SER A 194 -18.83 1.55 18.31
CA SER A 194 -20.27 1.82 18.26
C SER A 194 -20.80 2.04 16.85
N ARG A 195 -20.07 2.83 16.04
CA ARG A 195 -20.41 3.05 14.63
C ARG A 195 -20.27 1.77 13.77
N CYS A 196 -19.33 0.89 14.10
CA CYS A 196 -19.19 -0.40 13.44
C CYS A 196 -20.33 -1.35 13.81
N VAL A 197 -20.84 -1.31 15.04
CA VAL A 197 -22.03 -2.06 15.46
C VAL A 197 -23.24 -1.60 14.64
N GLU A 198 -23.51 -0.30 14.61
CA GLU A 198 -24.59 0.27 13.81
C GLU A 198 -24.47 -0.12 12.32
N LEU A 199 -23.25 -0.06 11.76
CA LEU A 199 -22.98 -0.47 10.40
C LEU A 199 -23.31 -1.96 10.19
N LYS A 200 -22.86 -2.83 11.10
CA LYS A 200 -23.12 -4.27 11.04
C LYS A 200 -24.63 -4.56 11.07
N ASP A 201 -25.36 -3.92 11.94
CA ASP A 201 -26.81 -4.12 12.07
C ASP A 201 -27.58 -3.68 10.82
N GLN A 202 -27.14 -2.61 10.17
CA GLN A 202 -27.80 -2.06 8.99
C GLN A 202 -27.52 -2.83 7.69
N ILE A 203 -26.31 -3.37 7.53
CA ILE A 203 -25.91 -3.94 6.22
C ILE A 203 -25.54 -5.43 6.27
N HIS A 204 -25.40 -6.03 7.47
CA HIS A 204 -24.93 -7.41 7.62
C HIS A 204 -25.91 -8.35 8.34
N SER A 205 -27.18 -8.00 8.45
CA SER A 205 -28.20 -8.82 9.14
C SER A 205 -28.36 -10.26 8.55
N SER A 206 -28.02 -10.44 7.28
CA SER A 206 -28.09 -11.74 6.56
C SER A 206 -26.75 -12.16 5.97
N SER A 207 -25.66 -11.46 6.30
CA SER A 207 -24.35 -11.70 5.71
C SER A 207 -23.63 -12.89 6.31
N SER A 208 -22.87 -13.61 5.48
CA SER A 208 -21.95 -14.65 5.93
C SER A 208 -20.73 -14.03 6.62
N GLU A 209 -20.18 -14.68 7.62
CA GLU A 209 -18.93 -14.28 8.32
C GLU A 209 -17.73 -14.15 7.35
N ASN A 210 -17.82 -14.72 6.15
CA ASN A 210 -16.79 -14.62 5.10
C ASN A 210 -16.98 -13.42 4.16
N GLU A 211 -18.05 -12.65 4.30
CA GLU A 211 -18.24 -11.43 3.51
C GLU A 211 -17.37 -10.28 4.04
N PHE A 212 -17.15 -9.28 3.17
CA PHE A 212 -16.35 -8.10 3.52
C PHE A 212 -17.13 -7.21 4.50
N PHE A 213 -16.50 -6.83 5.61
CA PHE A 213 -17.14 -5.95 6.58
C PHE A 213 -17.41 -4.56 6.02
N PHE A 214 -16.45 -4.01 5.26
CA PHE A 214 -16.58 -2.72 4.61
C PHE A 214 -16.94 -2.93 3.14
N MET A 215 -18.20 -2.96 2.80
CA MET A 215 -18.68 -3.07 1.42
C MET A 215 -19.66 -1.95 1.09
N VAL A 216 -19.47 -1.27 -0.03
CA VAL A 216 -20.40 -0.24 -0.54
C VAL A 216 -21.49 -0.82 -1.43
N ARG A 217 -21.32 -2.09 -1.84
CA ARG A 217 -22.23 -2.88 -2.65
C ARG A 217 -22.31 -4.29 -2.07
N PRO A 218 -23.51 -4.89 -1.95
CA PRO A 218 -23.70 -6.22 -1.36
C PRO A 218 -22.77 -7.27 -1.97
N GLY A 219 -22.09 -8.05 -1.12
CA GLY A 219 -21.24 -9.18 -1.50
C GLY A 219 -19.99 -8.83 -2.31
N ARG A 220 -19.65 -7.55 -2.49
CA ARG A 220 -18.49 -7.13 -3.29
C ARG A 220 -17.47 -6.34 -2.50
N GLU A 221 -16.19 -6.68 -2.68
CA GLU A 221 -15.10 -5.88 -2.14
C GLU A 221 -15.06 -4.48 -2.76
N MET A 222 -14.62 -3.52 -1.98
CA MET A 222 -14.27 -2.20 -2.51
C MET A 222 -12.97 -2.28 -3.30
N THR A 223 -12.98 -1.91 -4.58
CA THR A 223 -11.75 -1.84 -5.37
C THR A 223 -10.90 -0.64 -4.95
N LEU A 224 -9.57 -0.76 -5.04
CA LEU A 224 -8.68 0.37 -4.79
C LEU A 224 -9.01 1.57 -5.67
N GLN A 225 -9.32 1.34 -6.95
CA GLN A 225 -9.69 2.41 -7.88
C GLN A 225 -10.91 3.19 -7.39
N ASN A 226 -11.94 2.49 -6.90
CA ASN A 226 -13.15 3.13 -6.37
C ASN A 226 -12.85 3.93 -5.09
N LEU A 227 -12.02 3.37 -4.19
CA LEU A 227 -11.58 4.08 -2.98
C LEU A 227 -10.79 5.34 -3.31
N TYR A 228 -9.83 5.28 -4.23
CA TYR A 228 -9.06 6.46 -4.67
C TYR A 228 -9.94 7.50 -5.36
N HIS A 229 -10.92 7.08 -6.17
CA HIS A 229 -11.88 8.00 -6.79
C HIS A 229 -12.72 8.75 -5.74
N ASN A 230 -13.28 8.03 -4.76
CA ASN A 230 -14.05 8.65 -3.68
C ASN A 230 -13.17 9.56 -2.81
N PHE A 231 -11.94 9.11 -2.47
CA PHE A 231 -10.99 9.90 -1.70
C PHE A 231 -10.67 11.25 -2.36
N ARG A 232 -10.33 11.26 -3.65
CA ARG A 232 -10.09 12.50 -4.40
C ARG A 232 -11.30 13.42 -4.42
N ARG A 233 -12.48 12.85 -4.57
CA ARG A 233 -13.74 13.59 -4.54
C ARG A 233 -14.01 14.22 -3.16
N TYR A 234 -13.59 13.57 -2.06
CA TYR A 234 -13.69 14.16 -0.72
C TYR A 234 -12.64 15.25 -0.50
N LEU A 235 -11.42 15.08 -0.99
CA LEU A 235 -10.40 16.14 -0.98
C LEU A 235 -10.88 17.38 -1.72
N ASP A 236 -11.44 17.21 -2.91
CA ASP A 236 -12.01 18.30 -3.71
C ASP A 236 -13.11 19.05 -2.95
N LYS A 237 -14.08 18.32 -2.38
CA LYS A 237 -15.14 18.91 -1.56
C LYS A 237 -14.64 19.60 -0.29
N ALA A 238 -13.56 19.11 0.28
CA ALA A 238 -12.89 19.70 1.44
C ALA A 238 -12.03 20.92 1.08
N GLY A 239 -11.86 21.23 -0.22
CA GLY A 239 -10.95 22.28 -0.68
C GLY A 239 -9.49 21.97 -0.40
N ILE A 240 -9.10 20.67 -0.36
CA ILE A 240 -7.73 20.24 -0.16
C ILE A 240 -7.12 19.95 -1.54
N PRO A 241 -6.07 20.69 -1.96
CA PRO A 241 -5.43 20.49 -3.25
C PRO A 241 -4.84 19.08 -3.39
N HIS A 242 -5.10 18.41 -4.52
CA HIS A 242 -4.61 17.05 -4.79
C HIS A 242 -4.03 16.90 -6.20
N THR A 243 -3.26 17.89 -6.63
CA THR A 243 -2.48 17.84 -7.88
C THR A 243 -1.36 16.81 -7.78
N GLY A 244 -0.74 16.37 -8.87
CA GLY A 244 0.19 15.25 -9.05
C GLY A 244 1.05 14.75 -7.87
N ARG A 245 1.33 15.61 -6.88
CA ARG A 245 2.01 15.30 -5.61
C ARG A 245 1.10 15.49 -4.39
N GLY A 246 -0.20 15.65 -4.57
CA GLY A 246 -1.15 15.89 -3.49
C GLY A 246 -1.37 14.67 -2.60
N PRO A 247 -2.19 14.84 -1.54
CA PRO A 247 -2.43 13.82 -0.54
C PRO A 247 -2.87 12.47 -1.13
N ARG A 248 -2.40 11.39 -0.53
CA ARG A 248 -2.76 10.01 -0.84
C ARG A 248 -3.52 9.38 0.32
N ILE A 249 -4.28 8.33 0.10
CA ILE A 249 -4.96 7.61 1.19
C ILE A 249 -3.96 7.12 2.25
N HIS A 250 -2.76 6.74 1.83
CA HIS A 250 -1.71 6.26 2.74
C HIS A 250 -1.20 7.35 3.70
N ASP A 251 -1.38 8.62 3.37
CA ASP A 251 -0.95 9.73 4.21
C ASP A 251 -1.75 9.84 5.52
N PHE A 252 -2.94 9.22 5.61
CA PHE A 252 -3.59 9.01 6.91
C PHE A 252 -2.74 8.19 7.87
N ARG A 253 -2.07 7.15 7.36
CA ARG A 253 -1.16 6.35 8.16
C ARG A 253 0.09 7.15 8.54
N HIS A 254 0.62 7.97 7.64
CA HIS A 254 1.74 8.86 7.95
C HIS A 254 1.35 9.86 9.04
N THR A 255 0.19 10.50 8.89
CA THR A 255 -0.34 11.45 9.90
C THR A 255 -0.58 10.76 11.25
N TYR A 256 -1.18 9.55 11.26
CA TYR A 256 -1.33 8.77 12.49
C TYR A 256 -0.01 8.52 13.21
N CYS A 257 1.02 8.09 12.48
CA CYS A 257 2.33 7.79 13.04
C CYS A 257 3.01 9.04 13.61
N VAL A 258 2.97 10.13 12.87
CA VAL A 258 3.53 11.42 13.29
C VAL A 258 2.84 11.94 14.54
N ASN A 259 1.49 11.93 14.56
CA ASN A 259 0.72 12.37 15.72
C ASN A 259 0.94 11.47 16.95
N LEU A 260 1.13 10.16 16.75
CA LEU A 260 1.43 9.24 17.85
C LEU A 260 2.81 9.51 18.46
N LEU A 261 3.82 9.74 17.62
CA LEU A 261 5.17 10.10 18.08
C LEU A 261 5.18 11.46 18.78
N LEU A 262 4.46 12.43 18.23
CA LEU A 262 4.30 13.75 18.85
C LEU A 262 3.69 13.63 20.25
N LYS A 263 2.56 12.91 20.38
CA LYS A 263 1.90 12.64 21.64
C LYS A 263 2.82 11.97 22.66
N TRP A 264 3.56 10.95 22.24
CA TRP A 264 4.52 10.29 23.13
C TRP A 264 5.66 11.21 23.58
N SER A 265 6.13 12.08 22.70
CA SER A 265 7.14 13.11 23.05
C SER A 265 6.58 14.11 24.07
N GLU A 266 5.37 14.61 23.88
CA GLU A 266 4.70 15.54 24.79
C GLU A 266 4.41 14.91 26.17
N GLU A 267 4.12 13.60 26.18
CA GLU A 267 3.94 12.82 27.44
C GLU A 267 5.28 12.45 28.12
N GLY A 268 6.43 12.89 27.56
CA GLY A 268 7.77 12.61 28.09
C GLY A 268 8.16 11.13 28.03
N LYS A 269 7.57 10.35 27.11
CA LYS A 269 7.89 8.93 26.94
C LYS A 269 9.21 8.75 26.22
N ASP A 270 9.96 7.71 26.61
CA ASP A 270 11.15 7.29 25.87
C ASP A 270 10.74 6.70 24.51
N LEU A 271 10.93 7.47 23.45
CA LEU A 271 10.57 7.07 22.10
C LEU A 271 11.32 5.81 21.65
N LEU A 272 12.57 5.58 22.09
CA LEU A 272 13.32 4.35 21.80
C LEU A 272 12.58 3.11 22.31
N ALA A 273 12.07 3.18 23.54
CA ALA A 273 11.31 2.09 24.15
C ALA A 273 9.95 1.87 23.46
N TYR A 274 9.35 2.93 22.87
CA TYR A 274 8.02 2.87 22.26
C TYR A 274 8.02 2.53 20.75
N LEU A 275 9.10 2.76 20.03
CA LEU A 275 9.21 2.41 18.61
C LEU A 275 8.95 0.92 18.27
N PRO A 276 9.40 -0.07 19.07
CA PRO A 276 9.05 -1.47 18.83
C PRO A 276 7.54 -1.75 18.89
N TYR A 277 6.81 -1.06 19.78
CA TYR A 277 5.35 -1.18 19.83
C TYR A 277 4.71 -0.60 18.58
N MET A 278 5.14 0.59 18.14
CA MET A 278 4.68 1.18 16.89
C MET A 278 4.96 0.27 15.69
N ARG A 279 6.16 -0.31 15.60
CA ARG A 279 6.53 -1.28 14.58
C ARG A 279 5.55 -2.46 14.54
N THR A 280 5.22 -3.02 15.70
CA THR A 280 4.30 -4.15 15.83
C THR A 280 2.88 -3.77 15.43
N MET A 281 2.37 -2.64 15.91
CA MET A 281 1.04 -2.12 15.56
C MET A 281 0.88 -1.88 14.06
N LEU A 282 1.90 -1.33 13.42
CA LEU A 282 1.90 -1.03 11.99
C LEU A 282 2.18 -2.26 11.12
N GLY A 283 2.74 -3.33 11.69
CA GLY A 283 3.18 -4.51 10.94
C GLY A 283 4.34 -4.19 10.00
N HIS A 284 5.35 -3.45 10.50
CA HIS A 284 6.60 -3.17 9.77
C HIS A 284 7.57 -4.33 9.90
N GLU A 285 8.29 -4.64 8.83
CA GLU A 285 9.31 -5.69 8.83
C GLU A 285 10.60 -5.21 9.47
N SER A 286 11.03 -4.03 9.07
CA SER A 286 12.29 -3.48 9.49
C SER A 286 12.11 -2.29 10.43
N PHE A 287 13.18 -1.99 11.14
CA PHE A 287 13.23 -0.80 12.00
C PHE A 287 13.28 0.47 11.15
N GLU A 288 13.90 0.41 9.98
CA GLU A 288 14.03 1.54 9.05
C GLU A 288 12.67 2.06 8.59
N GLU A 289 11.69 1.17 8.35
CA GLU A 289 10.32 1.57 8.02
C GLU A 289 9.68 2.40 9.15
N THR A 290 10.02 2.13 10.40
CA THR A 290 9.53 2.87 11.56
C THR A 290 10.36 4.14 11.81
N ALA A 291 11.68 4.07 11.63
CA ALA A 291 12.59 5.20 11.75
C ALA A 291 12.29 6.34 10.76
N TYR A 292 11.71 6.00 9.59
CA TYR A 292 11.21 6.99 8.64
C TYR A 292 10.25 8.00 9.30
N TYR A 293 9.39 7.55 10.21
CA TYR A 293 8.45 8.43 10.90
C TYR A 293 9.11 9.38 11.90
N LEU A 294 10.25 9.02 12.49
CA LEU A 294 11.02 9.95 13.32
C LEU A 294 11.49 11.14 12.48
N LYS A 295 12.04 10.85 11.29
CA LYS A 295 12.48 11.90 10.37
C LYS A 295 11.30 12.75 9.89
N LEU A 296 10.19 12.13 9.55
CA LEU A 296 8.99 12.82 9.11
C LEU A 296 8.43 13.73 10.22
N THR A 297 8.42 13.23 11.48
CA THR A 297 7.98 14.00 12.65
C THR A 297 8.90 15.18 12.92
N SER A 298 10.21 15.01 12.85
CA SER A 298 11.17 16.11 13.03
C SER A 298 11.04 17.19 11.95
N ALA A 299 10.71 16.79 10.72
CA ALA A 299 10.46 17.72 9.62
C ALA A 299 9.14 18.48 9.77
N ALA A 300 8.07 17.80 10.24
CA ALA A 300 6.75 18.39 10.44
C ALA A 300 6.67 19.27 11.71
N PHE A 301 7.46 18.96 12.73
CA PHE A 301 7.46 19.64 14.04
C PHE A 301 8.88 20.01 14.48
N PRO A 302 9.43 21.14 13.98
CA PRO A 302 10.80 21.55 14.27
C PRO A 302 11.10 21.72 15.77
N PHE A 303 10.10 22.04 16.60
CA PHE A 303 10.28 22.25 18.05
C PHE A 303 10.66 20.97 18.82
N ILE A 304 10.37 19.78 18.27
CA ILE A 304 10.82 18.51 18.87
C ILE A 304 12.07 17.94 18.20
N ARG A 305 12.55 18.63 17.17
CA ARG A 305 13.68 18.17 16.36
C ARG A 305 14.94 17.96 17.20
N GLU A 306 15.28 18.90 18.08
CA GLU A 306 16.44 18.80 18.96
C GLU A 306 16.39 17.56 19.85
N HIS A 307 15.21 17.25 20.41
CA HIS A 307 15.02 16.05 21.23
C HIS A 307 15.18 14.76 20.40
N LEU A 308 14.65 14.75 19.17
CA LEU A 308 14.77 13.61 18.29
C LEU A 308 16.20 13.44 17.76
N GLU A 309 16.90 14.52 17.42
CA GLU A 309 18.30 14.49 17.00
C GLU A 309 19.23 14.05 18.15
N ALA A 310 18.97 14.48 19.38
CA ALA A 310 19.71 14.04 20.55
C ALA A 310 19.51 12.56 20.88
N ALA A 311 18.28 12.07 20.72
CA ALA A 311 17.93 10.66 20.98
C ALA A 311 18.34 9.71 19.82
N PHE A 312 18.43 10.21 18.59
CA PHE A 312 18.65 9.41 17.37
C PHE A 312 19.60 10.09 16.38
N PRO A 313 20.83 10.41 16.78
CA PRO A 313 21.75 11.20 15.94
C PRO A 313 22.04 10.53 14.59
N ASP A 314 22.18 9.19 14.55
CA ASP A 314 22.52 8.44 13.35
C ASP A 314 21.31 8.21 12.43
N ILE A 315 20.10 8.11 12.98
CA ILE A 315 18.89 7.82 12.21
C ILE A 315 18.39 9.06 11.45
N ILE A 316 18.51 10.26 12.04
CA ILE A 316 18.00 11.48 11.42
C ILE A 316 18.93 11.99 10.32
N GLN A 317 20.24 11.74 10.45
CA GLN A 317 21.25 12.18 9.48
C GLN A 317 21.46 11.23 8.30
N GLU A 318 21.38 9.89 8.50
CA GLU A 318 21.86 8.90 7.52
C GLU A 318 20.78 8.24 6.66
N VAL A 319 19.50 8.41 6.93
CA VAL A 319 18.50 7.63 6.23
C VAL A 319 18.21 8.18 4.83
N ALA A 320 19.06 7.79 3.88
CA ALA A 320 18.71 7.74 2.47
C ALA A 320 17.79 6.53 2.24
N PHE A 321 16.48 6.73 2.31
CA PHE A 321 15.51 5.65 2.17
C PHE A 321 15.41 5.13 0.75
N HIS A 322 15.58 3.84 0.61
CA HIS A 322 15.07 3.08 -0.51
C HIS A 322 13.57 2.79 -0.25
N GLU A 323 12.69 3.71 -0.64
CA GLU A 323 11.26 3.42 -0.77
C GLU A 323 11.05 2.49 -1.98
N HIS A 324 11.51 1.26 -1.86
CA HIS A 324 11.19 0.23 -2.83
C HIS A 324 10.21 -0.72 -2.19
N GLU A 325 8.95 -0.39 -2.01
CA GLU A 325 7.97 -1.47 -1.74
C GLU A 325 6.62 -1.06 -1.19
N PHE A 326 6.09 0.10 -1.49
CA PHE A 326 4.76 0.48 -0.99
C PHE A 326 3.69 0.61 -2.09
N TYR A 327 3.75 -0.24 -3.15
CA TYR A 327 2.64 -0.32 -4.10
C TYR A 327 2.33 -1.76 -4.49
#